data_bce2210ca4437d97c9bc20ce63618be7
#
_entry.id   bce2210ca4437d97c9bc20ce63618be7
#
_cell.length_a   1.000
_cell.length_b   1.000
_cell.length_c   1.000
_cell.angle_alpha   90.00
_cell.angle_beta   90.00
_cell.angle_gamma   90.00
#
_symmetry.space_group_name_H-M   'P 1'
#
loop_
_entity.id
_entity.type
_entity.pdbx_description
1 polymer ?
#
loop_
_entity_poly.entity_id
_entity_poly.type
_entity_poly.pdbx_seq_one_letter_code
_entity_poly.pdbx_strand_id
1 'polypeptide(L)'
;LTIIGIGSIRSGIQDEVESTLQASTMGVQGMLDALNDSPLTLDGEKLYKGEQQITEQMLENMVKGTDLDVTIFYDKTRRATTLKDAKTGQFVLGTDAAQEVYDRVVLQGKTFTSYDMVINDEAYYVYYMPLKDQGGSTIGMLFAGAPASDVNSFIAAKTGTLVGVAIVIGILAFIVIIIRVLAI
;
A
#
# COMPACT_ATOMS: atom_id res chain seq x y z
N LEU A 1 -29.61 -11.77 -1.91
CA LEU A 1 -29.17 -10.75 -0.91
C LEU A 1 -27.70 -10.89 -0.53
N THR A 2 -27.11 -12.10 -0.57
CA THR A 2 -25.74 -12.38 -0.11
C THR A 2 -24.64 -11.85 -1.05
N ILE A 3 -24.88 -11.80 -2.36
CA ILE A 3 -23.87 -11.39 -3.36
C ILE A 3 -23.59 -9.89 -3.32
N ILE A 4 -24.61 -9.07 -3.08
CA ILE A 4 -24.47 -7.60 -3.00
C ILE A 4 -23.66 -7.20 -1.76
N GLY A 5 -23.82 -7.90 -0.64
CA GLY A 5 -23.09 -7.62 0.59
C GLY A 5 -21.57 -7.87 0.51
N ILE A 6 -21.15 -8.94 -0.18
CA ILE A 6 -19.71 -9.28 -0.32
C ILE A 6 -18.98 -8.27 -1.20
N GLY A 7 -19.60 -7.83 -2.30
CA GLY A 7 -19.00 -6.80 -3.17
C GLY A 7 -18.81 -5.46 -2.46
N SER A 8 -19.79 -5.06 -1.64
CA SER A 8 -19.72 -3.81 -0.86
C SER A 8 -18.65 -3.85 0.25
N ILE A 9 -18.47 -5.01 0.89
CA ILE A 9 -17.42 -5.20 1.91
C ILE A 9 -16.02 -5.14 1.25
N ARG A 10 -15.86 -5.79 0.11
CA ARG A 10 -14.58 -5.81 -0.61
C ARG A 10 -14.18 -4.41 -1.07
N SER A 11 -15.09 -3.63 -1.65
CA SER A 11 -14.81 -2.24 -2.06
C SER A 11 -14.46 -1.37 -0.86
N GLY A 12 -15.19 -1.45 0.26
CA GLY A 12 -14.89 -0.69 1.47
C GLY A 12 -13.51 -1.00 2.05
N ILE A 13 -13.05 -2.26 1.99
CA ILE A 13 -11.70 -2.62 2.43
C ILE A 13 -10.64 -2.14 1.44
N GLN A 14 -10.90 -2.21 0.13
CA GLN A 14 -9.99 -1.65 -0.88
C GLN A 14 -9.80 -0.15 -0.68
N ASP A 15 -10.86 0.60 -0.39
CA ASP A 15 -10.79 2.04 -0.10
C ASP A 15 -9.97 2.31 1.19
N GLU A 16 -10.13 1.47 2.23
CA GLU A 16 -9.33 1.58 3.47
C GLU A 16 -7.85 1.29 3.22
N VAL A 17 -7.54 0.25 2.44
CA VAL A 17 -6.16 -0.09 2.07
C VAL A 17 -5.54 1.02 1.23
N GLU A 18 -6.23 1.52 0.22
CA GLU A 18 -5.75 2.64 -0.60
C GLU A 18 -5.46 3.88 0.26
N SER A 19 -6.35 4.23 1.18
CA SER A 19 -6.15 5.33 2.12
C SER A 19 -4.90 5.13 2.99
N THR A 20 -4.65 3.90 3.45
CA THR A 20 -3.47 3.55 4.24
C THR A 20 -2.18 3.66 3.41
N LEU A 21 -2.19 3.16 2.18
CA LEU A 21 -1.05 3.26 1.25
C LEU A 21 -0.76 4.73 0.90
N GLN A 22 -1.80 5.52 0.64
CA GLN A 22 -1.68 6.96 0.42
C GLN A 22 -1.06 7.66 1.63
N ALA A 23 -1.56 7.40 2.83
CA ALA A 23 -1.02 7.97 4.07
C ALA A 23 0.46 7.62 4.26
N SER A 24 0.87 6.38 3.90
CA SER A 24 2.26 5.93 3.99
C SER A 24 3.16 6.68 3.01
N THR A 25 2.73 6.90 1.75
CA THR A 25 3.50 7.71 0.79
C THR A 25 3.61 9.16 1.24
N MET A 26 2.54 9.75 1.80
CA MET A 26 2.58 11.08 2.40
C MET A 26 3.51 11.14 3.62
N GLY A 27 3.60 10.07 4.40
CA GLY A 27 4.55 9.93 5.50
C GLY A 27 6.00 9.97 5.01
N VAL A 28 6.32 9.25 3.92
CA VAL A 28 7.66 9.31 3.28
C VAL A 28 7.95 10.72 2.79
N GLN A 29 7.00 11.38 2.12
CA GLN A 29 7.15 12.77 1.70
C GLN A 29 7.44 13.69 2.89
N GLY A 30 6.66 13.58 3.96
CA GLY A 30 6.84 14.36 5.19
C GLY A 30 8.20 14.14 5.85
N MET A 31 8.71 12.89 5.84
CA MET A 31 10.07 12.60 6.30
C MET A 31 11.10 13.33 5.45
N LEU A 32 11.00 13.28 4.12
CA LEU A 32 11.91 13.96 3.22
C LEU A 32 11.88 15.47 3.45
N ASP A 33 10.70 16.05 3.64
CA ASP A 33 10.53 17.49 3.88
C ASP A 33 11.09 17.92 5.24
N ALA A 34 10.99 17.05 6.25
CA ALA A 34 11.50 17.31 7.59
C ALA A 34 13.05 17.26 7.69
N LEU A 35 13.74 16.60 6.76
CA LEU A 35 15.20 16.51 6.80
C LEU A 35 15.87 17.87 6.56
N ASN A 36 15.51 18.55 5.50
CA ASN A 36 15.98 19.91 5.13
C ASN A 36 15.29 20.37 3.84
N ASP A 37 15.48 21.65 3.47
CA ASP A 37 14.91 22.25 2.26
C ASP A 37 15.74 22.00 0.99
N SER A 38 16.81 21.22 1.05
CA SER A 38 17.66 20.96 -0.12
C SER A 38 16.92 20.07 -1.15
N PRO A 39 17.28 20.18 -2.43
CA PRO A 39 16.73 19.29 -3.45
C PRO A 39 17.19 17.85 -3.22
N LEU A 40 16.39 16.90 -3.72
CA LEU A 40 16.82 15.50 -3.87
C LEU A 40 17.81 15.41 -5.03
N THR A 41 18.92 14.72 -4.82
CA THR A 41 19.99 14.53 -5.80
C THR A 41 20.52 13.10 -5.78
N LEU A 42 21.17 12.69 -6.87
CA LEU A 42 21.87 11.42 -6.95
C LEU A 42 23.38 11.65 -6.91
N ASP A 43 24.09 10.83 -6.14
CA ASP A 43 25.53 10.62 -6.25
C ASP A 43 25.75 9.13 -6.56
N GLY A 44 26.05 8.84 -7.83
CA GLY A 44 26.00 7.49 -8.36
C GLY A 44 24.59 6.89 -8.24
N GLU A 45 24.46 5.78 -7.51
CA GLU A 45 23.17 5.14 -7.27
C GLU A 45 22.48 5.57 -5.99
N LYS A 46 23.15 6.37 -5.16
CA LYS A 46 22.68 6.79 -3.85
C LYS A 46 21.86 8.08 -3.95
N LEU A 47 20.76 8.09 -3.19
CA LEU A 47 19.86 9.24 -3.10
C LEU A 47 20.24 10.10 -1.91
N TYR A 48 20.29 11.41 -2.11
CA TYR A 48 20.59 12.40 -1.09
C TYR A 48 19.55 13.50 -1.04
N LYS A 49 19.35 14.06 0.16
CA LYS A 49 18.65 15.31 0.38
C LYS A 49 19.62 16.28 1.05
N GLY A 50 20.19 17.21 0.26
CA GLY A 50 21.37 17.97 0.67
C GLY A 50 22.55 17.03 0.94
N GLU A 51 23.12 17.11 2.15
CA GLU A 51 24.22 16.23 2.57
C GLU A 51 23.74 14.91 3.20
N GLN A 52 22.43 14.78 3.45
CA GLN A 52 21.86 13.61 4.09
C GLN A 52 21.56 12.51 3.07
N GLN A 53 22.26 11.37 3.17
CA GLN A 53 21.90 10.19 2.39
C GLN A 53 20.56 9.63 2.86
N ILE A 54 19.68 9.31 1.91
CA ILE A 54 18.45 8.56 2.15
C ILE A 54 18.77 7.08 2.09
N THR A 55 18.50 6.37 3.17
CA THR A 55 18.84 4.94 3.31
C THR A 55 17.60 4.08 3.49
N GLU A 56 17.73 2.78 3.16
CA GLU A 56 16.72 1.76 3.37
C GLU A 56 16.32 1.67 4.86
N GLN A 57 17.29 1.82 5.76
CA GLN A 57 17.03 1.81 7.20
C GLN A 57 16.10 2.94 7.66
N MET A 58 16.18 4.12 7.03
CA MET A 58 15.24 5.21 7.32
C MET A 58 13.83 4.81 6.94
N LEU A 59 13.65 4.19 5.77
CA LEU A 59 12.37 3.71 5.31
C LEU A 59 11.83 2.55 6.17
N GLU A 60 12.68 1.57 6.52
CA GLU A 60 12.30 0.48 7.42
C GLU A 60 11.81 1.01 8.79
N ASN A 61 12.46 2.04 9.33
CA ASN A 61 12.04 2.64 10.59
C ASN A 61 10.66 3.30 10.50
N MET A 62 10.30 3.85 9.34
CA MET A 62 8.99 4.48 9.13
C MET A 62 7.84 3.48 9.10
N VAL A 63 8.06 2.33 8.45
CA VAL A 63 7.02 1.29 8.30
C VAL A 63 7.13 0.20 9.35
N LYS A 64 7.97 0.39 10.36
CA LYS A 64 8.18 -0.58 11.43
C LYS A 64 6.88 -0.91 12.15
N GLY A 65 6.55 -2.21 12.18
CA GLY A 65 5.31 -2.69 12.81
C GLY A 65 4.08 -2.64 11.90
N THR A 66 4.28 -2.36 10.61
CA THR A 66 3.29 -2.53 9.57
C THR A 66 3.73 -3.62 8.59
N ASP A 67 2.80 -4.17 7.81
CA ASP A 67 3.07 -5.10 6.72
C ASP A 67 3.14 -4.35 5.37
N LEU A 68 3.67 -3.11 5.39
CA LEU A 68 3.77 -2.24 4.23
C LEU A 68 5.21 -2.13 3.75
N ASP A 69 5.35 -2.08 2.42
CA ASP A 69 6.57 -1.69 1.76
C ASP A 69 6.47 -0.26 1.22
N VAL A 70 7.59 0.47 1.30
CA VAL A 70 7.71 1.81 0.74
C VAL A 70 8.96 1.94 -0.12
N THR A 71 8.89 2.79 -1.14
CA THR A 71 9.99 3.02 -2.07
C THR A 71 10.03 4.48 -2.52
N ILE A 72 11.24 4.99 -2.71
CA ILE A 72 11.52 6.24 -3.39
C ILE A 72 12.17 5.92 -4.74
N PHE A 73 11.51 6.35 -5.80
CA PHE A 73 12.06 6.35 -7.15
C PHE A 73 12.60 7.74 -7.48
N TYR A 74 13.77 7.79 -8.08
CA TYR A 74 14.27 8.99 -8.75
C TYR A 74 14.13 8.77 -10.25
N ASP A 75 13.38 9.65 -10.91
CA ASP A 75 12.83 9.38 -12.22
C ASP A 75 12.01 8.06 -12.19
N LYS A 76 12.34 7.06 -12.96
CA LYS A 76 11.69 5.75 -12.97
C LYS A 76 12.39 4.69 -12.14
N THR A 77 13.62 4.95 -11.67
CA THR A 77 14.50 3.96 -11.06
C THR A 77 14.40 3.96 -9.53
N ARG A 78 14.24 2.78 -8.94
CA ARG A 78 14.16 2.56 -7.48
C ARG A 78 15.50 2.85 -6.82
N ARG A 79 15.55 3.84 -5.90
CA ARG A 79 16.77 4.32 -5.26
C ARG A 79 16.84 4.06 -3.77
N ALA A 80 15.72 3.98 -3.08
CA ALA A 80 15.63 3.53 -1.69
C ALA A 80 14.32 2.74 -1.52
N THR A 81 14.34 1.63 -0.78
CA THR A 81 13.18 0.73 -0.67
C THR A 81 13.25 -0.14 0.57
N THR A 82 12.09 -0.57 1.08
CA THR A 82 12.00 -1.67 2.05
C THR A 82 11.80 -3.03 1.40
N LEU A 83 11.44 -3.06 0.09
CA LEU A 83 11.26 -4.31 -0.64
C LEU A 83 12.55 -5.11 -0.70
N LYS A 84 12.46 -6.39 -0.31
CA LYS A 84 13.56 -7.34 -0.37
C LYS A 84 13.25 -8.47 -1.34
N ASP A 85 14.27 -8.91 -2.04
CA ASP A 85 14.21 -10.14 -2.83
C ASP A 85 14.04 -11.33 -1.89
N ALA A 86 13.01 -12.13 -2.10
CA ALA A 86 12.64 -13.24 -1.22
C ALA A 86 13.71 -14.36 -1.16
N LYS A 87 14.58 -14.47 -2.17
CA LYS A 87 15.62 -15.52 -2.26
C LYS A 87 16.93 -15.07 -1.60
N THR A 88 17.28 -13.80 -1.77
CA THR A 88 18.57 -13.27 -1.33
C THR A 88 18.47 -12.44 -0.05
N GLY A 89 17.29 -11.94 0.30
CA GLY A 89 17.07 -11.01 1.42
C GLY A 89 17.64 -9.61 1.18
N GLN A 90 18.18 -9.33 0.00
CA GLN A 90 18.75 -8.04 -0.35
C GLN A 90 17.66 -7.06 -0.80
N PHE A 91 17.87 -5.77 -0.55
CA PHE A 91 16.98 -4.73 -1.06
C PHE A 91 16.97 -4.70 -2.58
N VAL A 92 15.78 -4.58 -3.17
CA VAL A 92 15.59 -4.56 -4.63
C VAL A 92 15.83 -3.14 -5.14
N LEU A 93 17.09 -2.79 -5.35
CA LEU A 93 17.51 -1.47 -5.85
C LEU A 93 17.81 -1.50 -7.36
N GLY A 94 17.82 -0.31 -7.99
CA GLY A 94 18.24 -0.13 -9.38
C GLY A 94 17.26 -0.65 -10.42
N THR A 95 16.09 -1.17 -10.02
CA THR A 95 15.05 -1.62 -10.95
C THR A 95 14.12 -0.47 -11.34
N ASP A 96 13.63 -0.50 -12.57
CA ASP A 96 12.67 0.50 -13.04
C ASP A 96 11.24 0.11 -12.71
N ALA A 97 10.39 1.11 -12.50
CA ALA A 97 8.94 0.93 -12.42
C ALA A 97 8.37 0.51 -13.77
N ALA A 98 7.19 -0.12 -13.77
CA ALA A 98 6.48 -0.43 -15.00
C ALA A 98 6.20 0.83 -15.83
N GLN A 99 6.25 0.71 -17.15
CA GLN A 99 6.11 1.85 -18.06
C GLN A 99 4.79 2.62 -17.85
N GLU A 100 3.69 1.91 -17.61
CA GLU A 100 2.38 2.55 -17.34
C GLU A 100 2.37 3.41 -16.07
N VAL A 101 3.10 2.97 -15.02
CA VAL A 101 3.26 3.72 -13.77
C VAL A 101 4.08 4.98 -14.02
N TYR A 102 5.20 4.84 -14.73
CA TYR A 102 6.06 5.96 -15.10
C TYR A 102 5.29 7.03 -15.91
N ASP A 103 4.57 6.60 -16.94
CA ASP A 103 3.77 7.50 -17.79
C ASP A 103 2.70 8.23 -17.01
N ARG A 104 2.05 7.53 -16.07
CA ARG A 104 0.97 8.11 -15.27
C ARG A 104 1.50 9.04 -14.19
N VAL A 105 2.53 8.61 -13.46
CA VAL A 105 2.98 9.30 -12.26
C VAL A 105 4.02 10.36 -12.57
N VAL A 106 5.05 10.02 -13.35
CA VAL A 106 6.14 10.96 -13.63
C VAL A 106 5.76 11.91 -14.77
N LEU A 107 5.31 11.39 -15.92
CA LEU A 107 5.05 12.23 -17.08
C LEU A 107 3.73 13.03 -16.97
N GLN A 108 2.69 12.46 -16.36
CA GLN A 108 1.39 13.15 -16.20
C GLN A 108 1.21 13.80 -14.84
N GLY A 109 2.08 13.55 -13.85
CA GLY A 109 2.00 14.10 -12.50
C GLY A 109 0.76 13.64 -11.72
N LYS A 110 0.22 12.45 -12.03
CA LYS A 110 -1.00 11.88 -11.42
C LYS A 110 -0.65 10.70 -10.52
N THR A 111 -1.50 10.38 -9.56
CA THR A 111 -1.39 9.17 -8.76
C THR A 111 -1.76 7.93 -9.58
N PHE A 112 -1.26 6.77 -9.14
CA PHE A 112 -1.57 5.46 -9.71
C PHE A 112 -1.88 4.48 -8.58
N THR A 113 -2.99 3.74 -8.70
CA THR A 113 -3.41 2.68 -7.78
C THR A 113 -3.66 1.40 -8.58
N SER A 114 -3.22 0.26 -8.05
CA SER A 114 -3.57 -1.07 -8.55
C SER A 114 -3.71 -2.04 -7.39
N TYR A 115 -4.58 -3.03 -7.54
CA TYR A 115 -4.86 -4.04 -6.51
C TYR A 115 -4.30 -5.43 -6.86
N ASP A 116 -3.54 -5.53 -7.94
CA ASP A 116 -3.02 -6.80 -8.48
C ASP A 116 -1.66 -6.63 -9.20
N MET A 117 -0.91 -5.58 -8.88
CA MET A 117 0.41 -5.37 -9.48
C MET A 117 1.39 -6.45 -9.05
N VAL A 118 2.08 -7.06 -10.01
CA VAL A 118 3.10 -8.08 -9.69
C VAL A 118 4.45 -7.40 -9.45
N ILE A 119 5.01 -7.61 -8.25
CA ILE A 119 6.34 -7.14 -7.85
C ILE A 119 7.10 -8.35 -7.29
N ASN A 120 8.26 -8.68 -7.85
CA ASN A 120 9.09 -9.82 -7.43
C ASN A 120 8.30 -11.14 -7.34
N ASP A 121 7.51 -11.45 -8.35
CA ASP A 121 6.66 -12.65 -8.46
C ASP A 121 5.51 -12.71 -7.44
N GLU A 122 5.23 -11.63 -6.71
CA GLU A 122 4.14 -11.52 -5.75
C GLU A 122 3.16 -10.42 -6.15
N ALA A 123 1.86 -10.66 -5.95
CA ALA A 123 0.82 -9.67 -6.20
C ALA A 123 0.74 -8.68 -5.02
N TYR A 124 0.65 -7.39 -5.37
CA TYR A 124 0.59 -6.27 -4.42
C TYR A 124 -0.62 -5.38 -4.67
N TYR A 125 -1.20 -4.85 -3.61
CA TYR A 125 -1.95 -3.61 -3.62
C TYR A 125 -0.97 -2.46 -3.55
N VAL A 126 -1.04 -1.53 -4.50
CA VAL A 126 -0.03 -0.47 -4.65
C VAL A 126 -0.65 0.91 -4.80
N TYR A 127 0.05 1.90 -4.28
CA TYR A 127 -0.22 3.30 -4.49
C TYR A 127 1.08 4.03 -4.83
N TYR A 128 1.06 4.82 -5.90
CA TYR A 128 2.14 5.69 -6.31
C TYR A 128 1.69 7.14 -6.35
N MET A 129 2.53 8.05 -5.88
CA MET A 129 2.32 9.49 -6.02
C MET A 129 3.56 10.17 -6.60
N PRO A 130 3.38 11.28 -7.36
CA PRO A 130 4.49 12.02 -7.91
C PRO A 130 5.33 12.67 -6.79
N LEU A 131 6.64 12.53 -6.88
CA LEU A 131 7.63 13.23 -6.07
C LEU A 131 8.07 14.48 -6.83
N LYS A 132 7.83 15.66 -6.25
CA LYS A 132 8.09 16.95 -6.89
C LYS A 132 9.30 17.64 -6.27
N ASP A 133 10.03 18.39 -7.10
CA ASP A 133 11.03 19.33 -6.63
C ASP A 133 10.39 20.65 -6.14
N GLN A 134 11.23 21.56 -5.66
CA GLN A 134 10.79 22.88 -5.19
C GLN A 134 10.19 23.75 -6.31
N GLY A 135 10.50 23.45 -7.57
CA GLY A 135 9.94 24.12 -8.75
C GLY A 135 8.58 23.54 -9.18
N GLY A 136 8.11 22.48 -8.51
CA GLY A 136 6.87 21.77 -8.83
C GLY A 136 7.00 20.75 -9.97
N SER A 137 8.21 20.53 -10.51
CA SER A 137 8.47 19.50 -11.52
C SER A 137 8.52 18.13 -10.87
N THR A 138 7.91 17.12 -11.52
CA THR A 138 7.98 15.74 -11.04
C THR A 138 9.37 15.18 -11.34
N ILE A 139 10.11 14.78 -10.29
CA ILE A 139 11.48 14.24 -10.36
C ILE A 139 11.55 12.75 -10.09
N GLY A 140 10.43 12.15 -9.77
CA GLY A 140 10.33 10.74 -9.43
C GLY A 140 8.96 10.41 -8.86
N MET A 141 8.89 9.36 -8.05
CA MET A 141 7.65 8.94 -7.40
C MET A 141 7.91 8.25 -6.07
N LEU A 142 6.92 8.35 -5.19
CA LEU A 142 6.84 7.62 -3.94
C LEU A 142 5.87 6.46 -4.13
N PHE A 143 6.22 5.31 -3.58
CA PHE A 143 5.43 4.09 -3.61
C PHE A 143 5.15 3.62 -2.18
N ALA A 144 3.94 3.14 -1.95
CA ALA A 144 3.61 2.24 -0.86
C ALA A 144 2.85 1.03 -1.41
N GLY A 145 3.11 -0.13 -0.83
CA GLY A 145 2.45 -1.37 -1.23
C GLY A 145 2.27 -2.33 -0.07
N ALA A 146 1.28 -3.20 -0.21
CA ALA A 146 1.02 -4.31 0.70
C ALA A 146 0.89 -5.61 -0.12
N PRO A 147 1.47 -6.74 0.32
CA PRO A 147 1.24 -8.03 -0.32
C PRO A 147 -0.26 -8.33 -0.39
N ALA A 148 -0.74 -8.74 -1.56
CA ALA A 148 -2.16 -9.03 -1.75
C ALA A 148 -2.61 -10.25 -0.93
N SER A 149 -1.71 -11.17 -0.61
CA SER A 149 -1.93 -12.29 0.31
C SER A 149 -2.38 -11.80 1.68
N ASP A 150 -1.72 -10.80 2.24
CA ASP A 150 -1.98 -10.26 3.57
C ASP A 150 -3.30 -9.49 3.61
N VAL A 151 -3.52 -8.63 2.61
CA VAL A 151 -4.80 -7.92 2.44
C VAL A 151 -5.96 -8.90 2.28
N ASN A 152 -5.82 -9.92 1.43
CA ASN A 152 -6.87 -10.91 1.21
C ASN A 152 -7.14 -11.76 2.44
N SER A 153 -6.12 -12.12 3.23
CA SER A 153 -6.28 -12.85 4.49
C SER A 153 -7.04 -12.02 5.53
N PHE A 154 -6.75 -10.73 5.61
CA PHE A 154 -7.47 -9.78 6.47
C PHE A 154 -8.94 -9.64 6.04
N ILE A 155 -9.22 -9.54 4.73
CA ILE A 155 -10.57 -9.53 4.17
C ILE A 155 -11.33 -10.82 4.56
N ALA A 156 -10.70 -11.98 4.38
CA ALA A 156 -11.31 -13.26 4.70
C ALA A 156 -11.64 -13.40 6.20
N ALA A 157 -10.72 -12.96 7.07
CA ALA A 157 -10.93 -12.98 8.52
C ALA A 157 -12.09 -12.07 8.95
N LYS A 158 -12.16 -10.83 8.47
CA LYS A 158 -13.28 -9.91 8.75
C LYS A 158 -14.61 -10.42 8.20
N THR A 159 -14.63 -10.94 6.98
CA THR A 159 -15.83 -11.48 6.35
C THR A 159 -16.31 -12.73 7.08
N GLY A 160 -15.40 -13.63 7.46
CA GLY A 160 -15.71 -14.84 8.23
C GLY A 160 -16.37 -14.52 9.59
N THR A 161 -15.88 -13.52 10.29
CA THR A 161 -16.45 -13.06 11.57
C THR A 161 -17.86 -12.52 11.39
N LEU A 162 -18.12 -11.69 10.37
CA LEU A 162 -19.44 -11.13 10.10
C LEU A 162 -20.47 -12.21 9.71
N VAL A 163 -20.06 -13.16 8.87
CA VAL A 163 -20.92 -14.30 8.49
C VAL A 163 -21.21 -15.17 9.70
N GLY A 164 -20.23 -15.46 10.55
CA GLY A 164 -20.42 -16.22 11.78
C GLY A 164 -21.44 -15.57 12.72
N VAL A 165 -21.35 -14.26 12.96
CA VAL A 165 -22.31 -13.50 13.77
C VAL A 165 -23.72 -13.55 13.15
N ALA A 166 -23.85 -13.39 11.84
CA ALA A 166 -25.17 -13.44 11.17
C ALA A 166 -25.82 -14.82 11.30
N ILE A 167 -25.05 -15.91 11.21
CA ILE A 167 -25.55 -17.29 11.40
C ILE A 167 -26.05 -17.47 12.84
N VAL A 168 -25.28 -17.02 13.85
CA VAL A 168 -25.69 -17.13 15.25
C VAL A 168 -26.99 -16.37 15.52
N ILE A 169 -27.11 -15.14 15.01
CA ILE A 169 -28.35 -14.36 15.12
C ILE A 169 -29.51 -15.06 14.42
N GLY A 170 -29.29 -15.61 13.24
CA GLY A 170 -30.32 -16.39 12.50
C GLY A 170 -30.82 -17.61 13.29
N ILE A 171 -29.90 -18.37 13.89
CA ILE A 171 -30.25 -19.54 14.72
C ILE A 171 -31.07 -19.10 15.96
N LEU A 172 -30.65 -18.04 16.65
CA LEU A 172 -31.36 -17.52 17.82
C LEU A 172 -32.77 -17.04 17.45
N ALA A 173 -32.92 -16.32 16.35
CA ALA A 173 -34.22 -15.89 15.85
C ALA A 173 -35.12 -17.08 15.51
N PHE A 174 -34.58 -18.14 14.89
CA PHE A 174 -35.30 -19.34 14.55
C PHE A 174 -35.77 -20.10 15.81
N ILE A 175 -34.93 -20.23 16.84
CA ILE A 175 -35.29 -20.83 18.14
C ILE A 175 -36.44 -20.06 18.79
N VAL A 176 -36.41 -18.74 18.79
CA VAL A 176 -37.48 -17.89 19.35
C VAL A 176 -38.80 -18.13 18.62
N ILE A 177 -38.77 -18.25 17.29
CA ILE A 177 -39.96 -18.53 16.49
C ILE A 177 -40.56 -19.93 16.87
N ILE A 178 -39.71 -20.97 16.98
CA ILE A 178 -40.15 -22.29 17.37
C ILE A 178 -40.82 -22.28 18.76
N ILE A 179 -40.17 -21.62 19.74
CA ILE A 179 -40.74 -21.52 21.10
C ILE A 179 -42.11 -20.82 21.06
N ARG A 180 -42.27 -19.79 20.27
CA ARG A 180 -43.55 -19.08 20.12
C ARG A 180 -44.63 -19.93 19.49
N VAL A 181 -44.29 -20.75 18.49
CA VAL A 181 -45.24 -21.65 17.80
C VAL A 181 -45.66 -22.81 18.70
N LEU A 182 -44.74 -23.34 19.54
CA LEU A 182 -45.05 -24.46 20.44
C LEU A 182 -45.77 -23.98 21.76
N ALA A 183 -45.78 -22.69 22.06
CA ALA A 183 -46.44 -22.11 23.24
C ALA A 183 -47.91 -21.68 22.96
N ILE A 184 -48.41 -21.87 21.74
CA ILE A 184 -49.80 -21.66 21.33
C ILE A 184 -50.51 -23.00 21.28
#